data_f52b511f53b5e42fe441b90ed3ea6cc5
#
_entry.id   f52b511f53b5e42fe441b90ed3ea6cc5
#
_cell.length_a   1.000
_cell.length_b   1.000
_cell.length_c   1.000
_cell.angle_alpha   90.00
_cell.angle_beta   90.00
_cell.angle_gamma   90.00
#
_symmetry.space_group_name_H-M   'P 1'
#
loop_
_entity.id
_entity.type
_entity.pdbx_description
1 polymer ?
#
loop_
_entity_poly.entity_id
_entity_poly.type
_entity_poly.pdbx_seq_one_letter_code
_entity_poly.pdbx_strand_id
1 'polypeptide(L)'
;MKTRILLSAIALVCSAIGALGQVINLPAPALSDTATLKYALENRHSTREYSSTKLNRQEIANILWAGWGYNRNDKRTAPSAIDRQEITLYVCTSEGVFMYDAENNRLETISNKNIMKMCGKQPFVETAAINILYVCDKSQSVSDEMSGVCCGAISQNIALYCATKNIGNVVRASFDADTLRRLLKLTGDNVVVLAQSIGYPAK
;
A
#
# COMPACT_ATOMS: atom_id res chain seq x y z
N MET A 1 52.68 -32.71 -41.63
CA MET A 1 51.73 -32.82 -40.53
C MET A 1 51.53 -31.43 -39.91
N LYS A 2 50.41 -30.76 -40.15
CA LYS A 2 50.08 -29.45 -39.57
C LYS A 2 48.85 -29.63 -38.72
N THR A 3 49.02 -29.62 -37.41
CA THR A 3 47.96 -29.76 -36.40
C THR A 3 47.27 -28.41 -36.27
N ARG A 4 45.97 -28.33 -36.62
CA ARG A 4 45.12 -27.17 -36.43
C ARG A 4 44.50 -27.23 -35.01
N ILE A 5 44.85 -26.27 -34.19
CA ILE A 5 44.22 -26.05 -32.87
C ILE A 5 42.95 -25.25 -33.12
N LEU A 6 41.78 -25.83 -32.87
CA LEU A 6 40.51 -25.15 -32.83
C LEU A 6 40.37 -24.49 -31.44
N LEU A 7 40.41 -23.14 -31.38
CA LEU A 7 39.99 -22.40 -30.20
C LEU A 7 38.47 -22.27 -30.20
N SER A 8 37.81 -22.95 -29.27
CA SER A 8 36.38 -22.79 -29.01
C SER A 8 36.20 -21.53 -28.14
N ALA A 9 35.65 -20.47 -28.73
CA ALA A 9 35.20 -19.29 -28.01
C ALA A 9 33.87 -19.63 -27.32
N ILE A 10 33.89 -19.83 -26.00
CA ILE A 10 32.67 -19.90 -25.18
C ILE A 10 32.18 -18.48 -24.99
N ALA A 11 31.15 -18.10 -25.72
CA ALA A 11 30.43 -16.84 -25.49
C ALA A 11 29.64 -16.95 -24.18
N LEU A 12 30.12 -16.24 -23.15
CA LEU A 12 29.41 -16.06 -21.90
C LEU A 12 28.24 -15.10 -22.14
N VAL A 13 27.06 -15.64 -22.40
CA VAL A 13 25.83 -14.87 -22.46
C VAL A 13 25.46 -14.51 -21.03
N CYS A 14 25.89 -13.35 -20.57
CA CYS A 14 25.40 -12.73 -19.35
C CYS A 14 23.94 -12.33 -19.58
N SER A 15 23.01 -13.22 -19.24
CA SER A 15 21.58 -12.90 -19.14
C SER A 15 21.41 -11.88 -18.02
N ALA A 16 21.26 -10.62 -18.37
CA ALA A 16 20.74 -9.60 -17.46
C ALA A 16 19.27 -9.98 -17.17
N ILE A 17 19.09 -10.85 -16.19
CA ILE A 17 17.78 -11.03 -15.55
C ILE A 17 17.53 -9.73 -14.80
N GLY A 18 16.81 -8.81 -15.45
CA GLY A 18 16.23 -7.67 -14.76
C GLY A 18 15.51 -8.21 -13.54
N ALA A 19 15.85 -7.71 -12.36
CA ALA A 19 15.18 -8.09 -11.13
C ALA A 19 13.71 -7.71 -11.26
N LEU A 20 12.88 -8.65 -11.74
CA LEU A 20 11.43 -8.57 -11.64
C LEU A 20 11.15 -8.45 -10.15
N GLY A 21 10.55 -7.33 -9.73
CA GLY A 21 10.20 -7.10 -8.34
C GLY A 21 9.41 -8.31 -7.83
N GLN A 22 9.78 -8.80 -6.66
CA GLN A 22 9.07 -9.93 -6.04
C GLN A 22 7.59 -9.58 -5.92
N VAL A 23 6.71 -10.47 -6.40
CA VAL A 23 5.26 -10.35 -6.29
C VAL A 23 4.80 -11.18 -5.11
N ILE A 24 3.97 -10.60 -4.24
CA ILE A 24 3.33 -11.28 -3.11
C ILE A 24 1.84 -11.37 -3.40
N ASN A 25 1.36 -12.57 -3.75
CA ASN A 25 -0.06 -12.81 -3.90
C ASN A 25 -0.75 -12.71 -2.54
N LEU A 26 -1.85 -11.95 -2.50
CA LEU A 26 -2.71 -11.82 -1.33
C LEU A 26 -3.81 -12.88 -1.40
N PRO A 27 -4.26 -13.41 -0.25
CA PRO A 27 -5.45 -14.26 -0.21
C PRO A 27 -6.69 -13.48 -0.66
N ALA A 28 -7.71 -14.18 -1.15
CA ALA A 28 -8.99 -13.56 -1.47
C ALA A 28 -9.54 -12.82 -0.25
N PRO A 29 -10.14 -11.63 -0.43
CA PRO A 29 -10.73 -10.89 0.68
C PRO A 29 -11.80 -11.75 1.39
N ALA A 30 -11.70 -11.83 2.71
CA ALA A 30 -12.61 -12.58 3.56
C ALA A 30 -13.10 -11.65 4.70
N LEU A 31 -14.16 -10.90 4.43
CA LEU A 31 -14.74 -9.99 5.40
C LEU A 31 -15.81 -10.75 6.21
N SER A 32 -15.70 -10.63 7.55
CA SER A 32 -16.66 -11.26 8.44
C SER A 32 -17.98 -10.48 8.44
N ASP A 33 -19.08 -11.18 8.25
CA ASP A 33 -20.44 -10.62 8.32
C ASP A 33 -20.93 -10.39 9.76
N THR A 34 -20.11 -10.72 10.77
CA THR A 34 -20.50 -10.64 12.18
C THR A 34 -20.50 -9.22 12.75
N ALA A 35 -19.76 -8.31 12.13
CA ALA A 35 -19.69 -6.91 12.59
C ALA A 35 -20.65 -6.04 11.77
N THR A 36 -21.51 -5.29 12.48
CA THR A 36 -22.44 -4.34 11.86
C THR A 36 -21.78 -3.02 11.56
N LEU A 37 -22.34 -2.24 10.62
CA LEU A 37 -21.92 -0.87 10.38
C LEU A 37 -22.03 0.00 11.65
N LYS A 38 -23.08 -0.20 12.46
CA LYS A 38 -23.23 0.46 13.76
C LYS A 38 -22.02 0.20 14.65
N TYR A 39 -21.61 -1.06 14.81
CA TYR A 39 -20.43 -1.42 15.60
C TYR A 39 -19.18 -0.74 15.09
N ALA A 40 -18.95 -0.76 13.78
CA ALA A 40 -17.77 -0.12 13.18
C ALA A 40 -17.74 1.38 13.44
N LEU A 41 -18.87 2.09 13.30
CA LEU A 41 -18.97 3.52 13.55
C LEU A 41 -18.76 3.88 15.04
N GLU A 42 -19.30 3.09 15.97
CA GLU A 42 -19.15 3.28 17.41
C GLU A 42 -17.72 3.05 17.90
N ASN A 43 -16.98 2.11 17.26
CA ASN A 43 -15.64 1.69 17.70
C ASN A 43 -14.49 2.33 16.91
N ARG A 44 -14.77 2.98 15.78
CA ARG A 44 -13.75 3.66 14.99
C ARG A 44 -13.18 4.87 15.77
N HIS A 45 -11.89 4.83 16.08
CA HIS A 45 -11.14 5.94 16.65
C HIS A 45 -9.71 5.99 16.12
N SER A 46 -9.02 7.11 16.32
CA SER A 46 -7.62 7.26 15.94
C SER A 46 -6.72 6.64 16.98
N THR A 47 -5.91 5.65 16.59
CA THR A 47 -4.93 4.96 17.43
C THR A 47 -3.53 5.45 17.10
N ARG A 48 -2.74 5.80 18.12
CA ARG A 48 -1.38 6.34 17.98
C ARG A 48 -0.35 5.57 18.83
N GLU A 49 -0.73 4.44 19.39
CA GLU A 49 0.15 3.53 20.12
C GLU A 49 -0.11 2.12 19.61
N TYR A 50 0.94 1.48 19.14
CA TYR A 50 0.85 0.17 18.48
C TYR A 50 1.70 -0.86 19.22
N SER A 51 1.19 -2.09 19.29
CA SER A 51 1.96 -3.24 19.73
C SER A 51 2.94 -3.69 18.64
N SER A 52 3.88 -4.53 18.98
CA SER A 52 4.82 -5.14 18.03
C SER A 52 4.20 -6.26 17.17
N THR A 53 2.91 -6.56 17.37
CA THR A 53 2.21 -7.62 16.63
C THR A 53 2.05 -7.23 15.16
N LYS A 54 2.54 -8.08 14.27
CA LYS A 54 2.39 -7.88 12.82
C LYS A 54 0.98 -8.24 12.37
N LEU A 55 0.52 -7.56 11.34
CA LEU A 55 -0.67 -7.99 10.58
C LEU A 55 -0.30 -9.19 9.71
N ASN A 56 -1.19 -10.17 9.64
CA ASN A 56 -1.04 -11.29 8.74
C ASN A 56 -1.49 -10.93 7.31
N ARG A 57 -1.21 -11.80 6.33
CA ARG A 57 -1.53 -11.54 4.93
C ARG A 57 -3.02 -11.40 4.65
N GLN A 58 -3.87 -12.12 5.38
CA GLN A 58 -5.33 -12.03 5.23
C GLN A 58 -5.86 -10.68 5.72
N GLU A 59 -5.32 -10.18 6.83
CA GLU A 59 -5.67 -8.87 7.36
C GLU A 59 -5.24 -7.75 6.41
N ILE A 60 -4.02 -7.83 5.86
CA ILE A 60 -3.54 -6.88 4.85
C ILE A 60 -4.43 -6.92 3.60
N ALA A 61 -4.77 -8.12 3.09
CA ALA A 61 -5.67 -8.28 1.95
C ALA A 61 -7.03 -7.64 2.20
N ASN A 62 -7.62 -7.91 3.35
CA ASN A 62 -8.93 -7.37 3.73
C ASN A 62 -8.92 -5.85 3.89
N ILE A 63 -7.88 -5.28 4.52
CA ILE A 63 -7.68 -3.84 4.70
C ILE A 63 -7.58 -3.14 3.33
N LEU A 64 -6.75 -3.66 2.44
CA LEU A 64 -6.54 -3.07 1.12
C LEU A 64 -7.77 -3.18 0.24
N TRP A 65 -8.44 -4.33 0.27
CA TRP A 65 -9.67 -4.52 -0.48
C TRP A 65 -10.81 -3.65 0.06
N ALA A 66 -10.99 -3.55 1.37
CA ALA A 66 -11.99 -2.67 1.96
C ALA A 66 -11.80 -1.22 1.53
N GLY A 67 -10.54 -0.74 1.47
CA GLY A 67 -10.21 0.60 1.05
C GLY A 67 -10.36 0.83 -0.45
N TRP A 68 -9.73 0.00 -1.27
CA TRP A 68 -9.53 0.29 -2.69
C TRP A 68 -9.57 -0.95 -3.60
N GLY A 69 -10.20 -2.04 -3.14
CA GLY A 69 -10.44 -3.23 -3.97
C GLY A 69 -11.54 -3.00 -5.01
N TYR A 70 -11.74 -3.99 -5.88
CA TYR A 70 -12.86 -4.03 -6.81
C TYR A 70 -14.02 -4.80 -6.17
N ASN A 71 -15.19 -4.19 -6.04
CA ASN A 71 -16.42 -4.82 -5.56
C ASN A 71 -17.42 -5.16 -6.68
N ARG A 72 -17.17 -4.64 -7.86
CA ARG A 72 -17.91 -4.89 -9.12
C ARG A 72 -16.91 -4.75 -10.25
N ASN A 73 -17.02 -5.46 -11.30
CA ASN A 73 -16.18 -5.42 -12.52
C ASN A 73 -14.99 -4.44 -12.45
N ASP A 74 -15.20 -3.21 -12.94
CA ASP A 74 -14.23 -2.10 -13.01
C ASP A 74 -14.42 -1.04 -11.91
N LYS A 75 -15.26 -1.28 -10.90
CA LYS A 75 -15.59 -0.30 -9.85
C LYS A 75 -14.96 -0.63 -8.50
N ARG A 76 -14.44 0.41 -7.86
CA ARG A 76 -13.78 0.32 -6.56
C ARG A 76 -14.77 0.30 -5.39
N THR A 77 -14.27 -0.13 -4.24
CA THR A 77 -15.01 -0.05 -2.95
C THR A 77 -15.22 1.40 -2.49
N ALA A 78 -14.36 2.32 -2.89
CA ALA A 78 -14.50 3.75 -2.64
C ALA A 78 -14.72 4.52 -3.95
N PRO A 79 -15.48 5.63 -3.94
CA PRO A 79 -15.70 6.45 -5.13
C PRO A 79 -14.47 7.30 -5.47
N SER A 80 -14.33 7.63 -6.77
CA SER A 80 -13.45 8.68 -7.26
C SER A 80 -14.21 9.61 -8.21
N ALA A 81 -13.76 10.84 -8.40
CA ALA A 81 -14.42 11.81 -9.26
C ALA A 81 -14.49 11.29 -10.69
N ILE A 82 -15.71 11.24 -11.26
CA ILE A 82 -16.00 10.69 -12.60
C ILE A 82 -15.27 9.34 -12.88
N ASP A 83 -15.08 8.54 -11.83
CA ASP A 83 -14.44 7.21 -11.87
C ASP A 83 -13.00 7.23 -12.42
N ARG A 84 -12.24 8.26 -12.09
CA ARG A 84 -10.84 8.40 -12.53
C ARG A 84 -9.91 7.36 -11.90
N GLN A 85 -10.21 6.88 -10.71
CA GLN A 85 -9.42 5.90 -9.97
C GLN A 85 -7.93 6.26 -9.86
N GLU A 86 -7.65 7.54 -9.70
CA GLU A 86 -6.33 8.16 -9.75
C GLU A 86 -5.41 7.83 -8.57
N ILE A 87 -5.92 7.09 -7.57
CA ILE A 87 -5.16 6.77 -6.35
C ILE A 87 -4.52 5.38 -6.45
N THR A 88 -3.24 5.31 -6.13
CA THR A 88 -2.49 4.07 -5.92
C THR A 88 -2.09 3.95 -4.45
N LEU A 89 -2.30 2.79 -3.85
CA LEU A 89 -1.88 2.52 -2.48
C LEU A 89 -0.50 1.88 -2.43
N TYR A 90 0.42 2.50 -1.68
CA TYR A 90 1.71 1.93 -1.35
C TYR A 90 1.69 1.46 0.10
N VAL A 91 2.11 0.22 0.32
CA VAL A 91 2.15 -0.42 1.64
C VAL A 91 3.60 -0.49 2.10
N CYS A 92 3.92 0.23 3.17
CA CYS A 92 5.23 0.22 3.80
C CYS A 92 5.18 -0.67 5.04
N THR A 93 6.10 -1.61 5.12
CA THR A 93 6.28 -2.53 6.24
C THR A 93 7.74 -2.54 6.70
N SER A 94 8.06 -3.26 7.78
CA SER A 94 9.44 -3.53 8.18
C SER A 94 10.25 -4.31 7.14
N GLU A 95 9.57 -5.00 6.21
CA GLU A 95 10.19 -5.84 5.17
C GLU A 95 10.44 -5.09 3.86
N GLY A 96 9.74 -3.96 3.65
CA GLY A 96 9.90 -3.19 2.42
C GLY A 96 8.71 -2.31 2.07
N VAL A 97 8.71 -1.87 0.84
CA VAL A 97 7.69 -1.04 0.20
C VAL A 97 7.06 -1.81 -0.94
N PHE A 98 5.75 -1.83 -0.96
CA PHE A 98 4.96 -2.57 -1.93
C PHE A 98 3.88 -1.67 -2.52
N MET A 99 3.56 -1.86 -3.79
CA MET A 99 2.42 -1.26 -4.47
C MET A 99 1.27 -2.26 -4.52
N TYR A 100 0.08 -1.83 -4.17
CA TYR A 100 -1.11 -2.68 -4.25
C TYR A 100 -1.67 -2.70 -5.67
N ASP A 101 -1.59 -3.87 -6.30
CA ASP A 101 -2.29 -4.21 -7.53
C ASP A 101 -3.64 -4.84 -7.15
N ALA A 102 -4.69 -4.02 -7.19
CA ALA A 102 -6.02 -4.46 -6.80
C ALA A 102 -6.68 -5.37 -7.83
N GLU A 103 -6.31 -5.27 -9.11
CA GLU A 103 -6.86 -6.10 -10.18
C GLU A 103 -6.45 -7.56 -9.99
N ASN A 104 -5.19 -7.79 -9.66
CA ASN A 104 -4.64 -9.12 -9.43
C ASN A 104 -4.59 -9.52 -7.94
N ASN A 105 -5.08 -8.66 -7.06
CA ASN A 105 -5.06 -8.84 -5.60
C ASN A 105 -3.69 -9.26 -5.08
N ARG A 106 -2.67 -8.43 -5.34
CA ARG A 106 -1.27 -8.72 -4.99
C ARG A 106 -0.52 -7.46 -4.59
N LEU A 107 0.63 -7.66 -3.98
CA LEU A 107 1.61 -6.62 -3.69
C LEU A 107 2.81 -6.77 -4.62
N GLU A 108 3.18 -5.70 -5.30
CA GLU A 108 4.37 -5.62 -6.14
C GLU A 108 5.49 -4.92 -5.39
N THR A 109 6.64 -5.57 -5.26
CA THR A 109 7.77 -5.02 -4.51
C THR A 109 8.39 -3.82 -5.25
N ILE A 110 8.39 -2.67 -4.60
CA ILE A 110 9.07 -1.46 -5.05
C ILE A 110 10.48 -1.38 -4.48
N SER A 111 10.64 -1.79 -3.21
CA SER A 111 11.92 -1.75 -2.50
C SER A 111 11.90 -2.70 -1.31
N ASN A 112 13.01 -3.39 -1.05
CA ASN A 112 13.21 -4.20 0.17
C ASN A 112 13.76 -3.37 1.35
N LYS A 113 13.75 -2.04 1.27
CA LYS A 113 14.21 -1.17 2.34
C LYS A 113 13.08 -0.85 3.30
N ASN A 114 13.34 -0.98 4.58
CA ASN A 114 12.44 -0.48 5.61
C ASN A 114 12.47 1.06 5.61
N ILE A 115 11.34 1.67 5.25
CA ILE A 115 11.17 3.13 5.27
C ILE A 115 10.10 3.59 6.27
N MET A 116 9.67 2.71 7.18
CA MET A 116 8.57 2.99 8.12
C MET A 116 8.74 4.36 8.81
N LYS A 117 9.92 4.64 9.33
CA LYS A 117 10.25 5.91 10.00
C LYS A 117 10.05 7.15 9.10
N MET A 118 10.23 7.00 7.78
CA MET A 118 10.08 8.09 6.82
C MET A 118 8.61 8.30 6.39
N CYS A 119 7.71 7.39 6.73
CA CYS A 119 6.31 7.51 6.36
C CYS A 119 5.57 8.63 7.12
N GLY A 120 6.18 9.29 8.08
CA GLY A 120 5.62 10.45 8.78
C GLY A 120 6.54 10.99 9.86
N LYS A 121 6.14 12.12 10.45
CA LYS A 121 6.93 12.85 11.44
C LYS A 121 6.68 12.41 12.90
N GLN A 122 5.59 11.66 13.14
CA GLN A 122 5.22 11.23 14.47
C GLN A 122 5.92 9.92 14.85
N PRO A 123 6.33 9.73 16.14
CA PRO A 123 7.07 8.54 16.56
C PRO A 123 6.34 7.22 16.31
N PHE A 124 5.01 7.17 16.51
CA PHE A 124 4.21 5.96 16.35
C PHE A 124 4.18 5.42 14.92
N VAL A 125 4.60 6.21 13.94
CA VAL A 125 4.65 5.80 12.52
C VAL A 125 5.60 4.62 12.31
N GLU A 126 6.72 4.63 13.03
CA GLU A 126 7.74 3.57 12.94
C GLU A 126 7.28 2.28 13.63
N THR A 127 6.43 2.38 14.67
CA THR A 127 5.96 1.23 15.45
C THR A 127 4.67 0.60 14.91
N ALA A 128 3.96 1.25 13.99
CA ALA A 128 2.81 0.68 13.33
C ALA A 128 3.18 -0.62 12.59
N ALA A 129 2.25 -1.56 12.45
CA ALA A 129 2.50 -2.78 11.69
C ALA A 129 2.72 -2.48 10.20
N ILE A 130 1.94 -1.53 9.65
CA ILE A 130 2.10 -1.03 8.29
C ILE A 130 1.78 0.47 8.22
N ASN A 131 2.33 1.14 7.21
CA ASN A 131 1.85 2.46 6.78
C ASN A 131 1.37 2.38 5.33
N ILE A 132 0.16 2.84 5.08
CA ILE A 132 -0.36 3.01 3.72
C ILE A 132 -0.13 4.46 3.30
N LEU A 133 0.49 4.65 2.13
CA LEU A 133 0.68 5.94 1.50
C LEU A 133 -0.24 6.00 0.28
N TYR A 134 -1.01 7.06 0.19
CA TYR A 134 -1.98 7.32 -0.89
C TYR A 134 -1.31 8.19 -1.92
N VAL A 135 -1.01 7.63 -3.07
CA VAL A 135 -0.33 8.33 -4.16
C VAL A 135 -1.35 8.66 -5.24
N CYS A 136 -1.45 9.92 -5.57
CA CYS A 136 -2.31 10.42 -6.65
C CYS A 136 -1.50 10.60 -7.92
N ASP A 137 -1.99 10.06 -9.02
CA ASP A 137 -1.58 10.44 -10.36
C ASP A 137 -2.31 11.73 -10.75
N LYS A 138 -1.61 12.86 -10.70
CA LYS A 138 -2.19 14.17 -11.01
C LYS A 138 -2.63 14.31 -12.46
N SER A 139 -2.07 13.55 -13.37
CA SER A 139 -2.49 13.54 -14.77
C SER A 139 -3.89 12.95 -14.97
N GLN A 140 -4.33 12.09 -14.05
CA GLN A 140 -5.66 11.48 -14.03
C GLN A 140 -6.63 12.20 -13.10
N SER A 141 -6.15 13.04 -12.19
CA SER A 141 -6.95 13.74 -11.20
C SER A 141 -7.81 14.83 -11.83
N VAL A 142 -9.05 14.97 -11.34
CA VAL A 142 -9.94 16.10 -11.72
C VAL A 142 -9.51 17.39 -11.01
N SER A 143 -9.18 17.31 -9.71
CA SER A 143 -8.60 18.38 -8.91
C SER A 143 -7.99 17.84 -7.63
N ASP A 144 -7.20 18.66 -6.93
CA ASP A 144 -6.59 18.30 -5.65
C ASP A 144 -7.63 18.00 -4.58
N GLU A 145 -8.70 18.78 -4.54
CA GLU A 145 -9.82 18.61 -3.61
C GLU A 145 -10.49 17.25 -3.84
N MET A 146 -10.75 16.90 -5.10
CA MET A 146 -11.43 15.65 -5.45
C MET A 146 -10.54 14.42 -5.14
N SER A 147 -9.22 14.53 -5.36
CA SER A 147 -8.28 13.48 -4.93
C SER A 147 -8.23 13.37 -3.41
N GLY A 148 -8.32 14.48 -2.68
CA GLY A 148 -8.48 14.51 -1.23
C GLY A 148 -9.75 13.78 -0.76
N VAL A 149 -10.88 14.03 -1.42
CA VAL A 149 -12.16 13.36 -1.16
C VAL A 149 -12.04 11.85 -1.41
N CYS A 150 -11.43 11.44 -2.52
CA CYS A 150 -11.18 10.03 -2.82
C CYS A 150 -10.31 9.36 -1.74
N CYS A 151 -9.19 9.98 -1.37
CA CYS A 151 -8.33 9.49 -0.28
C CYS A 151 -9.09 9.39 1.06
N GLY A 152 -9.95 10.37 1.36
CA GLY A 152 -10.83 10.36 2.53
C GLY A 152 -11.79 9.18 2.55
N ALA A 153 -12.45 8.90 1.41
CA ALA A 153 -13.36 7.76 1.27
C ALA A 153 -12.61 6.42 1.45
N ILE A 154 -11.46 6.25 0.81
CA ILE A 154 -10.61 5.06 0.96
C ILE A 154 -10.19 4.87 2.42
N SER A 155 -9.67 5.92 3.05
CA SER A 155 -9.18 5.85 4.43
C SER A 155 -10.28 5.56 5.44
N GLN A 156 -11.49 6.07 5.22
CA GLN A 156 -12.65 5.80 6.06
C GLN A 156 -13.11 4.34 5.92
N ASN A 157 -13.14 3.78 4.71
CA ASN A 157 -13.45 2.37 4.52
C ASN A 157 -12.47 1.47 5.29
N ILE A 158 -11.16 1.76 5.18
CA ILE A 158 -10.12 1.07 5.94
C ILE A 158 -10.36 1.22 7.44
N ALA A 159 -10.67 2.43 7.93
CA ALA A 159 -10.87 2.69 9.34
C ALA A 159 -12.09 1.95 9.91
N LEU A 160 -13.18 1.86 9.16
CA LEU A 160 -14.37 1.11 9.53
C LEU A 160 -14.07 -0.40 9.58
N TYR A 161 -13.38 -0.93 8.57
CA TYR A 161 -12.96 -2.33 8.59
C TYR A 161 -12.05 -2.63 9.79
N CYS A 162 -11.04 -1.80 10.04
CA CYS A 162 -10.13 -1.96 11.18
C CYS A 162 -10.89 -1.99 12.52
N ALA A 163 -11.90 -1.13 12.69
CA ALA A 163 -12.72 -1.09 13.89
C ALA A 163 -13.46 -2.41 14.13
N THR A 164 -13.87 -3.12 13.07
CA THR A 164 -14.54 -4.44 13.21
C THR A 164 -13.59 -5.55 13.68
N LYS A 165 -12.28 -5.33 13.62
CA LYS A 165 -11.23 -6.34 13.90
C LYS A 165 -10.32 -5.97 15.06
N ASN A 166 -10.68 -4.92 15.82
CA ASN A 166 -9.83 -4.37 16.87
C ASN A 166 -8.40 -4.03 16.36
N ILE A 167 -8.31 -3.57 15.13
CA ILE A 167 -7.10 -3.04 14.53
C ILE A 167 -7.15 -1.52 14.63
N GLY A 168 -6.12 -0.93 15.25
CA GLY A 168 -6.00 0.51 15.38
C GLY A 168 -5.50 1.14 14.08
N ASN A 169 -5.94 2.37 13.83
CA ASN A 169 -5.44 3.14 12.70
C ASN A 169 -5.51 4.65 12.95
N VAL A 170 -4.71 5.42 12.21
CA VAL A 170 -4.81 6.88 12.16
C VAL A 170 -4.41 7.42 10.81
N VAL A 171 -5.26 8.30 10.27
CA VAL A 171 -5.00 9.05 9.05
C VAL A 171 -4.21 10.32 9.37
N ARG A 172 -3.27 10.69 8.51
CA ARG A 172 -2.40 11.85 8.70
C ARG A 172 -1.85 12.40 7.39
N ALA A 173 -1.47 13.68 7.40
CA ALA A 173 -0.79 14.36 6.29
C ALA A 173 0.60 14.91 6.72
N SER A 174 1.09 14.53 7.92
CA SER A 174 2.37 15.00 8.44
C SER A 174 3.50 14.06 8.02
N PHE A 175 4.05 14.27 6.83
CA PHE A 175 5.20 13.58 6.23
C PHE A 175 6.04 14.54 5.39
N ASP A 176 7.20 14.10 4.93
CA ASP A 176 8.03 14.82 3.96
C ASP A 176 7.75 14.25 2.56
N ALA A 177 7.01 15.01 1.76
CA ALA A 177 6.53 14.57 0.45
C ALA A 177 7.69 14.33 -0.54
N ASP A 178 8.74 15.17 -0.52
CA ASP A 178 9.90 15.04 -1.43
C ASP A 178 10.74 13.81 -1.10
N THR A 179 10.91 13.53 0.19
CA THR A 179 11.59 12.32 0.64
C THR A 179 10.80 11.08 0.23
N LEU A 180 9.48 11.04 0.45
CA LEU A 180 8.64 9.93 0.03
C LEU A 180 8.62 9.75 -1.48
N ARG A 181 8.57 10.83 -2.26
CA ARG A 181 8.65 10.78 -3.73
C ARG A 181 9.89 10.01 -4.19
N ARG A 182 11.06 10.33 -3.61
CA ARG A 182 12.33 9.64 -3.94
C ARG A 182 12.33 8.17 -3.51
N LEU A 183 11.87 7.88 -2.28
CA LEU A 183 11.87 6.53 -1.72
C LEU A 183 10.91 5.58 -2.43
N LEU A 184 9.75 6.10 -2.85
CA LEU A 184 8.75 5.37 -3.63
C LEU A 184 9.08 5.31 -5.13
N LYS A 185 10.13 6.01 -5.58
CA LYS A 185 10.53 6.13 -7.00
C LYS A 185 9.40 6.68 -7.87
N LEU A 186 8.62 7.65 -7.35
CA LEU A 186 7.52 8.24 -8.09
C LEU A 186 8.02 9.05 -9.28
N THR A 187 7.42 8.82 -10.43
CA THR A 187 7.70 9.51 -11.70
C THR A 187 6.54 10.42 -12.10
N GLY A 188 6.74 11.27 -13.10
CA GLY A 188 5.70 12.16 -13.61
C GLY A 188 5.12 13.06 -12.51
N ASP A 189 3.82 13.25 -12.54
CA ASP A 189 3.08 14.12 -11.61
C ASP A 189 2.48 13.37 -10.42
N ASN A 190 3.02 12.18 -10.10
CA ASN A 190 2.58 11.40 -8.95
C ASN A 190 3.00 12.07 -7.63
N VAL A 191 2.07 12.23 -6.70
CA VAL A 191 2.30 12.84 -5.38
C VAL A 191 1.68 12.04 -4.26
N VAL A 192 2.32 12.04 -3.08
CA VAL A 192 1.72 11.48 -1.86
C VAL A 192 0.74 12.50 -1.30
N VAL A 193 -0.54 12.14 -1.21
CA VAL A 193 -1.62 13.00 -0.72
C VAL A 193 -1.89 12.77 0.75
N LEU A 194 -1.90 11.50 1.18
CA LEU A 194 -2.32 11.10 2.51
C LEU A 194 -1.49 9.90 2.99
N ALA A 195 -1.44 9.68 4.28
CA ALA A 195 -0.85 8.50 4.90
C ALA A 195 -1.76 7.95 6.00
N GLN A 196 -1.74 6.63 6.23
CA GLN A 196 -2.49 5.97 7.29
C GLN A 196 -1.60 4.93 7.96
N SER A 197 -1.40 5.05 9.27
CA SER A 197 -0.72 4.06 10.09
C SER A 197 -1.73 3.06 10.61
N ILE A 198 -1.40 1.76 10.58
CA ILE A 198 -2.30 0.68 10.94
C ILE A 198 -1.52 -0.38 11.71
N GLY A 199 -2.13 -0.92 12.76
CA GLY A 199 -1.54 -1.97 13.58
C GLY A 199 -2.43 -2.31 14.77
N TYR A 200 -2.09 -3.34 15.51
CA TYR A 200 -2.81 -3.65 16.74
C TYR A 200 -2.51 -2.58 17.80
N PRO A 201 -3.52 -2.09 18.54
CA PRO A 201 -3.29 -1.16 19.64
C PRO A 201 -2.33 -1.73 20.69
N ALA A 202 -1.48 -0.88 21.30
CA ALA A 202 -0.80 -1.24 22.52
C ALA A 202 -1.83 -1.49 23.63
N LYS A 203 -1.49 -2.38 24.57
CA LYS A 203 -2.35 -2.68 25.72
C LYS A 203 -2.17 -1.61 26.78
#